data_a3da407f5b9724fd2efde5f325732792
#
_entry.id   a3da407f5b9724fd2efde5f325732792
#
_cell.length_a   1.000
_cell.length_b   1.000
_cell.length_c   1.000
_cell.angle_alpha   90.00
_cell.angle_beta   90.00
_cell.angle_gamma   90.00
#
_symmetry.space_group_name_H-M   'P 1'
#
loop_
_entity.id
_entity.type
_entity.pdbx_description
1 polymer ?
#
loop_
_entity_poly.entity_id
_entity_poly.type
_entity_poly.pdbx_seq_one_letter_code
_entity_poly.pdbx_strand_id
1 'polypeptide(L)'
;TELRGIREQTEKIYMRNPINAAIQIANTGNDSPPGVRDWYVFSKSYDGINAQFECQRQNTWWNSKMVTVRIITTVFILILVGSILVVLLSNNSILNILLCSAGILIKICERVIENWRYFRISRLIEGAQQAIEVHPTAEGVKKLQNLIDERRSINVLEFGYFHKKLANKLSG
;
A
#
# COMPACT_ATOMS: atom_id res chain seq x y z
N THR A 1 -17.21 -3.72 20.68
CA THR A 1 -15.89 -4.41 20.72
C THR A 1 -14.94 -3.92 19.63
N GLU A 2 -15.40 -3.63 18.40
CA GLU A 2 -14.57 -3.16 17.29
C GLU A 2 -14.00 -1.74 17.52
N LEU A 3 -14.83 -0.80 17.95
CA LEU A 3 -14.39 0.58 18.26
C LEU A 3 -13.30 0.61 19.34
N ARG A 4 -13.35 -0.33 20.28
CA ARG A 4 -12.31 -0.46 21.31
C ARG A 4 -10.97 -0.91 20.72
N GLY A 5 -10.98 -1.86 19.79
CA GLY A 5 -9.77 -2.33 19.12
C GLY A 5 -9.13 -1.24 18.26
N ILE A 6 -9.95 -0.47 17.50
CA ILE A 6 -9.47 0.68 16.71
C ILE A 6 -8.85 1.74 17.61
N ARG A 7 -9.51 2.06 18.71
CA ARG A 7 -9.01 3.04 19.69
C ARG A 7 -7.68 2.62 20.30
N GLU A 8 -7.55 1.35 20.73
CA GLU A 8 -6.30 0.82 21.26
C GLU A 8 -5.15 0.84 20.25
N GLN A 9 -5.44 0.54 18.97
CA GLN A 9 -4.43 0.64 17.91
C GLN A 9 -4.02 2.10 17.65
N THR A 10 -4.99 3.02 17.60
CA THR A 10 -4.72 4.45 17.42
C THR A 10 -3.90 5.01 18.59
N GLU A 11 -4.23 4.64 19.82
CA GLU A 11 -3.46 5.02 21.00
C GLU A 11 -2.03 4.48 20.94
N LYS A 12 -1.81 3.23 20.54
CA LYS A 12 -0.46 2.67 20.37
C LYS A 12 0.37 3.41 19.33
N ILE A 13 -0.23 3.82 18.22
CA ILE A 13 0.44 4.60 17.18
C ILE A 13 0.77 6.01 17.71
N TYR A 14 -0.17 6.64 18.38
CA TYR A 14 0.00 7.96 18.99
C TYR A 14 1.11 7.95 20.06
N MET A 15 1.10 6.96 20.95
CA MET A 15 2.10 6.83 22.02
C MET A 15 3.52 6.56 21.48
N ARG A 16 3.64 5.95 20.31
CA ARG A 16 4.94 5.64 19.70
C ARG A 16 5.69 6.88 19.23
N ASN A 17 4.97 7.89 18.75
CA ASN A 17 5.53 9.16 18.33
C ASN A 17 4.49 10.30 18.42
N PRO A 18 4.20 10.79 19.64
CA PRO A 18 3.10 11.71 19.90
C PRO A 18 3.25 13.05 19.14
N ILE A 19 4.47 13.55 19.01
CA ILE A 19 4.73 14.82 18.30
C ILE A 19 4.39 14.67 16.81
N ASN A 20 4.85 13.62 16.16
CA ASN A 20 4.57 13.35 14.76
C ASN A 20 3.08 13.08 14.51
N ALA A 21 2.43 12.35 15.39
CA ALA A 21 1.00 12.08 15.30
C ALA A 21 0.18 13.38 15.44
N ALA A 22 0.53 14.25 16.38
CA ALA A 22 -0.12 15.55 16.56
C ALA A 22 0.03 16.44 15.31
N ILE A 23 1.25 16.51 14.73
CA ILE A 23 1.51 17.25 13.50
C ILE A 23 0.69 16.69 12.34
N GLN A 24 0.67 15.37 12.15
CA GLN A 24 -0.09 14.74 11.07
C GLN A 24 -1.61 14.95 11.20
N ILE A 25 -2.12 15.01 12.41
CA ILE A 25 -3.56 15.28 12.65
C ILE A 25 -3.88 16.76 12.41
N ALA A 26 -2.99 17.67 12.80
CA ALA A 26 -3.19 19.11 12.68
C ALA A 26 -3.02 19.61 11.24
N ASN A 27 -2.05 19.06 10.51
CA ASN A 27 -1.65 19.51 9.19
C ASN A 27 -2.52 18.89 8.07
N THR A 28 -2.71 19.64 6.99
CA THR A 28 -3.32 19.17 5.74
C THR A 28 -2.30 18.42 4.87
N GLY A 29 -2.75 17.78 3.78
CA GLY A 29 -1.85 17.11 2.82
C GLY A 29 -0.86 18.07 2.13
N ASN A 30 -1.19 19.37 2.08
CA ASN A 30 -0.37 20.41 1.43
C ASN A 30 0.61 21.12 2.38
N ASP A 31 0.49 20.88 3.69
CA ASP A 31 1.41 21.47 4.67
C ASP A 31 2.78 20.80 4.67
N SER A 32 3.76 21.42 5.31
CA SER A 32 5.08 20.85 5.48
C SER A 32 5.43 20.75 6.99
N PRO A 33 5.52 19.54 7.55
CA PRO A 33 5.33 18.22 6.92
C PRO A 33 3.86 17.95 6.55
N PRO A 34 3.61 17.12 5.53
CA PRO A 34 2.24 16.83 5.11
C PRO A 34 1.46 16.07 6.19
N GLY A 35 0.20 16.44 6.38
CA GLY A 35 -0.71 15.83 7.36
C GLY A 35 -1.85 15.08 6.70
N VAL A 36 -2.83 14.69 7.52
CA VAL A 36 -4.00 13.90 7.08
C VAL A 36 -5.32 14.65 7.22
N ARG A 37 -5.29 15.86 7.76
CA ARG A 37 -6.47 16.71 7.88
C ARG A 37 -7.02 17.01 6.48
N ASP A 38 -8.33 16.89 6.33
CA ASP A 38 -9.04 17.09 5.06
C ASP A 38 -8.53 16.20 3.89
N TRP A 39 -7.89 15.07 4.23
CA TRP A 39 -7.39 14.11 3.24
C TRP A 39 -8.50 13.52 2.37
N TYR A 40 -9.67 13.26 2.97
CA TYR A 40 -10.80 12.70 2.25
C TYR A 40 -11.80 13.81 1.87
N VAL A 41 -12.18 13.83 0.60
CA VAL A 41 -13.18 14.75 0.07
C VAL A 41 -14.48 13.99 -0.15
N PHE A 42 -15.50 14.32 0.65
CA PHE A 42 -16.84 13.76 0.50
C PHE A 42 -17.92 14.81 0.84
N SER A 43 -19.12 14.59 0.31
CA SER A 43 -20.24 15.49 0.58
C SER A 43 -20.63 15.46 2.06
N LYS A 44 -20.91 16.63 2.64
CA LYS A 44 -21.45 16.74 4.00
C LYS A 44 -22.82 16.06 4.18
N SER A 45 -23.49 15.73 3.07
CA SER A 45 -24.76 15.00 3.07
C SER A 45 -24.58 13.48 3.28
N TYR A 46 -23.34 12.97 3.18
CA TYR A 46 -23.08 11.56 3.42
C TYR A 46 -23.06 11.29 4.92
N ASP A 47 -23.79 10.27 5.34
CA ASP A 47 -23.81 9.76 6.69
C ASP A 47 -23.05 8.45 6.84
N GLY A 48 -22.71 8.11 8.05
CA GLY A 48 -22.19 6.83 8.52
C GLY A 48 -21.56 5.92 7.46
N ILE A 49 -22.35 5.01 6.91
CA ILE A 49 -21.91 3.97 5.98
C ILE A 49 -21.46 4.55 4.65
N ASN A 50 -22.18 5.53 4.11
CA ASN A 50 -21.86 6.16 2.82
C ASN A 50 -20.55 6.96 2.91
N ALA A 51 -20.35 7.71 4.00
CA ALA A 51 -19.11 8.43 4.24
C ALA A 51 -17.91 7.47 4.38
N GLN A 52 -18.08 6.38 5.14
CA GLN A 52 -17.05 5.36 5.29
C GLN A 52 -16.71 4.70 3.96
N PHE A 53 -17.71 4.33 3.17
CA PHE A 53 -17.50 3.75 1.84
C PHE A 53 -16.73 4.70 0.94
N GLU A 54 -17.09 6.00 0.93
CA GLU A 54 -16.40 7.00 0.11
C GLU A 54 -14.93 7.18 0.50
N CYS A 55 -14.62 7.20 1.79
CA CYS A 55 -13.23 7.22 2.26
C CYS A 55 -12.45 5.97 1.78
N GLN A 56 -13.07 4.78 1.85
CA GLN A 56 -12.46 3.54 1.37
C GLN A 56 -12.26 3.58 -0.15
N ARG A 57 -13.22 4.13 -0.90
CA ARG A 57 -13.16 4.29 -2.36
C ARG A 57 -11.98 5.16 -2.77
N GLN A 58 -11.80 6.31 -2.14
CA GLN A 58 -10.68 7.20 -2.41
C GLN A 58 -9.34 6.54 -2.06
N ASN A 59 -9.24 5.86 -0.92
CA ASN A 59 -8.05 5.11 -0.54
C ASN A 59 -7.71 4.00 -1.55
N THR A 60 -8.72 3.29 -2.05
CA THR A 60 -8.54 2.25 -3.06
C THR A 60 -8.06 2.83 -4.39
N TRP A 61 -8.64 3.94 -4.83
CA TRP A 61 -8.21 4.65 -6.04
C TRP A 61 -6.74 5.09 -5.96
N TRP A 62 -6.35 5.74 -4.87
CA TRP A 62 -4.95 6.12 -4.65
C TRP A 62 -4.01 4.91 -4.73
N ASN A 63 -4.39 3.86 -4.04
CA ASN A 63 -3.58 2.66 -3.99
C ASN A 63 -3.47 1.94 -5.35
N SER A 64 -4.52 1.95 -6.18
CA SER A 64 -4.46 1.34 -7.52
C SER A 64 -3.39 1.98 -8.41
N LYS A 65 -3.18 3.31 -8.28
CA LYS A 65 -2.10 4.01 -8.98
C LYS A 65 -0.72 3.58 -8.47
N MET A 66 -0.59 3.37 -7.17
CA MET A 66 0.67 2.92 -6.55
C MET A 66 1.03 1.47 -6.92
N VAL A 67 0.04 0.59 -7.06
CA VAL A 67 0.25 -0.80 -7.48
C VAL A 67 0.99 -0.87 -8.80
N THR A 68 0.59 -0.07 -9.79
CA THR A 68 1.23 -0.03 -11.12
C THR A 68 2.71 0.35 -11.01
N VAL A 69 3.02 1.39 -10.22
CA VAL A 69 4.41 1.82 -10.01
C VAL A 69 5.23 0.71 -9.35
N ARG A 70 4.67 0.00 -8.36
CA ARG A 70 5.34 -1.10 -7.68
C ARG A 70 5.65 -2.26 -8.62
N ILE A 71 4.70 -2.64 -9.48
CA ILE A 71 4.91 -3.69 -10.47
C ILE A 71 6.05 -3.32 -11.41
N ILE A 72 6.02 -2.12 -12.00
CA ILE A 72 7.07 -1.63 -12.90
C ILE A 72 8.43 -1.67 -12.21
N THR A 73 8.51 -1.19 -10.97
CA THR A 73 9.76 -1.18 -10.20
C THR A 73 10.27 -2.60 -9.93
N THR A 74 9.38 -3.52 -9.57
CA THR A 74 9.74 -4.92 -9.32
C THR A 74 10.27 -5.58 -10.60
N VAL A 75 9.59 -5.39 -11.73
CA VAL A 75 10.04 -5.91 -13.03
C VAL A 75 11.39 -5.34 -13.42
N PHE A 76 11.60 -4.03 -13.22
CA PHE A 76 12.90 -3.40 -13.49
C PHE A 76 14.02 -4.00 -12.64
N ILE A 77 13.81 -4.21 -11.34
CA ILE A 77 14.78 -4.85 -10.45
C ILE A 77 15.08 -6.28 -10.90
N LEU A 78 14.07 -7.06 -11.30
CA LEU A 78 14.23 -8.41 -11.79
C LEU A 78 15.07 -8.46 -13.07
N ILE A 79 14.85 -7.54 -14.01
CA ILE A 79 15.64 -7.42 -15.24
C ILE A 79 17.09 -7.08 -14.90
N LEU A 80 17.30 -6.11 -14.01
CA LEU A 80 18.64 -5.68 -13.61
C LEU A 80 19.43 -6.85 -12.97
N VAL A 81 18.83 -7.54 -12.00
CA VAL A 81 19.46 -8.69 -11.34
C VAL A 81 19.69 -9.83 -12.31
N GLY A 82 18.73 -10.13 -13.19
CA GLY A 82 18.88 -11.14 -14.24
C GLY A 82 20.06 -10.82 -15.17
N SER A 83 20.22 -9.56 -15.57
CA SER A 83 21.33 -9.12 -16.41
C SER A 83 22.69 -9.30 -15.71
N ILE A 84 22.78 -8.95 -14.42
CA ILE A 84 23.98 -9.16 -13.62
C ILE A 84 24.32 -10.64 -13.52
N LEU A 85 23.33 -11.50 -13.27
CA LEU A 85 23.53 -12.95 -13.19
C LEU A 85 24.04 -13.54 -14.53
N VAL A 86 23.50 -13.09 -15.66
CA VAL A 86 23.97 -13.52 -16.99
C VAL A 86 25.44 -13.17 -17.20
N VAL A 87 25.85 -11.95 -16.86
CA VAL A 87 27.26 -11.51 -16.96
C VAL A 87 28.17 -12.35 -16.05
N LEU A 88 27.74 -12.63 -14.82
CA LEU A 88 28.49 -13.46 -13.89
C LEU A 88 28.60 -14.90 -14.38
N LEU A 89 27.57 -15.48 -14.99
CA LEU A 89 27.54 -16.84 -15.54
C LEU A 89 28.50 -17.01 -16.72
N SER A 90 28.76 -15.96 -17.50
CA SER A 90 29.65 -16.04 -18.64
C SER A 90 31.13 -16.28 -18.26
N ASN A 91 31.50 -15.91 -17.02
CA ASN A 91 32.90 -15.92 -16.58
C ASN A 91 33.21 -16.91 -15.43
N ASN A 92 32.18 -17.57 -14.84
CA ASN A 92 32.36 -18.40 -13.64
C ASN A 92 31.55 -19.70 -13.71
N SER A 93 31.91 -20.66 -12.86
CA SER A 93 31.14 -21.90 -12.68
C SER A 93 29.74 -21.60 -12.15
N ILE A 94 28.72 -22.22 -12.75
CA ILE A 94 27.33 -22.13 -12.33
C ILE A 94 27.16 -22.41 -10.83
N LEU A 95 27.86 -23.41 -10.31
CA LEU A 95 27.77 -23.81 -8.91
C LEU A 95 28.22 -22.70 -7.96
N ASN A 96 29.34 -22.03 -8.27
CA ASN A 96 29.86 -20.94 -7.44
C ASN A 96 28.90 -19.75 -7.41
N ILE A 97 28.28 -19.42 -8.53
CA ILE A 97 27.34 -18.35 -8.62
C ILE A 97 26.06 -18.66 -7.82
N LEU A 98 25.52 -19.87 -7.95
CA LEU A 98 24.36 -20.30 -7.17
C LEU A 98 24.62 -20.25 -5.66
N LEU A 99 25.78 -20.72 -5.20
CA LEU A 99 26.14 -20.66 -3.78
C LEU A 99 26.30 -19.23 -3.29
N CYS A 100 26.97 -18.35 -4.02
CA CYS A 100 27.16 -16.95 -3.62
C CYS A 100 25.90 -16.11 -3.71
N SER A 101 25.00 -16.40 -4.66
CA SER A 101 23.78 -15.61 -4.90
C SER A 101 22.53 -16.19 -4.23
N ALA A 102 22.59 -17.37 -3.61
CA ALA A 102 21.42 -18.03 -3.04
C ALA A 102 20.61 -17.16 -2.09
N GLY A 103 21.27 -16.43 -1.18
CA GLY A 103 20.59 -15.51 -0.27
C GLY A 103 19.85 -14.37 -0.99
N ILE A 104 20.45 -13.82 -2.05
CA ILE A 104 19.85 -12.76 -2.86
C ILE A 104 18.65 -13.32 -3.63
N LEU A 105 18.79 -14.50 -4.24
CA LEU A 105 17.72 -15.14 -4.99
C LEU A 105 16.50 -15.44 -4.09
N ILE A 106 16.72 -15.96 -2.89
CA ILE A 106 15.66 -16.21 -1.90
C ILE A 106 14.92 -14.89 -1.59
N LYS A 107 15.65 -13.80 -1.32
CA LYS A 107 15.04 -12.49 -1.05
C LYS A 107 14.25 -11.94 -2.22
N ILE A 108 14.73 -12.15 -3.43
CA ILE A 108 14.00 -11.77 -4.64
C ILE A 108 12.70 -12.57 -4.77
N CYS A 109 12.75 -13.89 -4.57
CA CYS A 109 11.57 -14.75 -4.59
C CYS A 109 10.54 -14.32 -3.53
N GLU A 110 10.96 -14.06 -2.29
CA GLU A 110 10.09 -13.53 -1.23
C GLU A 110 9.40 -12.24 -1.70
N ARG A 111 10.12 -11.29 -2.28
CA ARG A 111 9.57 -10.03 -2.78
C ARG A 111 8.60 -10.19 -3.94
N VAL A 112 8.88 -11.10 -4.84
CA VAL A 112 7.95 -11.43 -5.95
C VAL A 112 6.64 -11.99 -5.39
N ILE A 113 6.72 -12.91 -4.43
CA ILE A 113 5.53 -13.51 -3.79
C ILE A 113 4.73 -12.44 -3.03
N GLU A 114 5.38 -11.58 -2.26
CA GLU A 114 4.71 -10.48 -1.53
C GLU A 114 4.02 -9.50 -2.49
N ASN A 115 4.67 -9.10 -3.57
CA ASN A 115 4.08 -8.23 -4.58
C ASN A 115 2.89 -8.90 -5.29
N TRP A 116 2.98 -10.19 -5.57
CA TRP A 116 1.88 -10.94 -6.18
C TRP A 116 0.67 -11.06 -5.24
N ARG A 117 0.91 -11.35 -3.94
CA ARG A 117 -0.14 -11.33 -2.91
C ARG A 117 -0.80 -9.96 -2.82
N TYR A 118 0.00 -8.90 -2.77
CA TYR A 118 -0.48 -7.52 -2.74
C TYR A 118 -1.36 -7.18 -3.95
N PHE A 119 -0.93 -7.55 -5.15
CA PHE A 119 -1.69 -7.38 -6.38
C PHE A 119 -3.02 -8.15 -6.34
N ARG A 120 -2.98 -9.41 -5.92
CA ARG A 120 -4.18 -10.25 -5.80
C ARG A 120 -5.21 -9.64 -4.84
N ILE A 121 -4.77 -9.19 -3.67
CA ILE A 121 -5.67 -8.56 -2.69
C ILE A 121 -6.20 -7.22 -3.21
N SER A 122 -5.38 -6.43 -3.90
CA SER A 122 -5.84 -5.19 -4.53
C SER A 122 -6.96 -5.43 -5.54
N ARG A 123 -6.89 -6.51 -6.32
CA ARG A 123 -7.98 -6.92 -7.24
C ARG A 123 -9.24 -7.37 -6.50
N LEU A 124 -9.08 -8.07 -5.38
CA LEU A 124 -10.23 -8.45 -4.53
C LEU A 124 -10.92 -7.21 -3.92
N ILE A 125 -10.16 -6.21 -3.53
CA ILE A 125 -10.67 -4.93 -3.04
C ILE A 125 -11.46 -4.20 -4.13
N GLU A 126 -10.93 -4.11 -5.35
CA GLU A 126 -11.63 -3.51 -6.50
C GLU A 126 -12.97 -4.21 -6.76
N GLY A 127 -12.98 -5.55 -6.80
CA GLY A 127 -14.19 -6.34 -7.00
C GLY A 127 -15.21 -6.18 -5.86
N ALA A 128 -14.75 -6.18 -4.60
CA ALA A 128 -15.60 -5.95 -3.44
C ALA A 128 -16.19 -4.54 -3.42
N GLN A 129 -15.42 -3.53 -3.83
CA GLN A 129 -15.87 -2.15 -3.95
C GLN A 129 -16.97 -2.03 -5.01
N GLN A 130 -16.76 -2.58 -6.21
CA GLN A 130 -17.74 -2.56 -7.30
C GLN A 130 -19.06 -3.25 -6.90
N ALA A 131 -18.98 -4.34 -6.13
CA ALA A 131 -20.16 -5.07 -5.70
C ALA A 131 -21.09 -4.28 -4.77
N ILE A 132 -20.57 -3.27 -4.03
CA ILE A 132 -21.35 -2.47 -3.08
C ILE A 132 -21.48 -1.00 -3.50
N GLU A 133 -21.00 -0.62 -4.69
CA GLU A 133 -20.96 0.78 -5.15
C GLU A 133 -22.34 1.40 -5.26
N VAL A 134 -23.34 0.64 -5.73
CA VAL A 134 -24.72 1.12 -5.90
C VAL A 134 -25.46 1.22 -4.57
N HIS A 135 -25.24 0.26 -3.68
CA HIS A 135 -25.90 0.18 -2.37
C HIS A 135 -24.90 -0.24 -1.29
N PRO A 136 -24.16 0.71 -0.70
CA PRO A 136 -23.24 0.41 0.38
C PRO A 136 -23.99 -0.17 1.60
N THR A 137 -23.65 -1.39 1.97
CA THR A 137 -24.18 -2.05 3.17
C THR A 137 -23.12 -2.09 4.26
N ALA A 138 -23.54 -2.10 5.53
CA ALA A 138 -22.59 -2.19 6.66
C ALA A 138 -21.69 -3.41 6.57
N GLU A 139 -22.25 -4.57 6.18
CA GLU A 139 -21.50 -5.80 6.00
C GLU A 139 -20.50 -5.70 4.83
N GLY A 140 -20.92 -5.12 3.69
CA GLY A 140 -20.05 -4.92 2.53
C GLY A 140 -18.88 -3.98 2.82
N VAL A 141 -19.17 -2.86 3.50
CA VAL A 141 -18.15 -1.89 3.93
C VAL A 141 -17.17 -2.51 4.93
N LYS A 142 -17.66 -3.33 5.86
CA LYS A 142 -16.81 -4.07 6.78
C LYS A 142 -15.92 -5.10 6.08
N LYS A 143 -16.47 -5.84 5.12
CA LYS A 143 -15.70 -6.79 4.30
C LYS A 143 -14.62 -6.08 3.50
N LEU A 144 -14.94 -4.92 2.92
CA LEU A 144 -13.98 -4.10 2.19
C LEU A 144 -12.86 -3.60 3.12
N GLN A 145 -13.20 -3.18 4.35
CA GLN A 145 -12.20 -2.78 5.35
C GLN A 145 -11.25 -3.92 5.70
N ASN A 146 -11.77 -5.11 5.93
CA ASN A 146 -10.94 -6.28 6.25
C ASN A 146 -9.93 -6.59 5.12
N LEU A 147 -10.34 -6.48 3.86
CA LEU A 147 -9.44 -6.65 2.72
C LEU A 147 -8.39 -5.54 2.64
N ILE A 148 -8.75 -4.29 2.95
CA ILE A 148 -7.82 -3.16 3.02
C ILE A 148 -6.78 -3.40 4.12
N ASP A 149 -7.19 -3.90 5.28
CA ASP A 149 -6.29 -4.17 6.40
C ASP A 149 -5.38 -5.38 6.12
N GLU A 150 -5.91 -6.43 5.49
CA GLU A 150 -5.09 -7.54 5.00
C GLU A 150 -4.02 -7.06 4.01
N ARG A 151 -4.39 -6.19 3.05
CA ARG A 151 -3.41 -5.58 2.14
C ARG A 151 -2.34 -4.78 2.87
N ARG A 152 -2.71 -4.00 3.90
CA ARG A 152 -1.78 -3.21 4.72
C ARG A 152 -0.81 -4.06 5.53
N SER A 153 -1.19 -5.30 5.84
CA SER A 153 -0.32 -6.23 6.56
C SER A 153 0.82 -6.80 5.71
N ILE A 154 0.72 -6.69 4.37
CA ILE A 154 1.75 -7.15 3.46
C ILE A 154 2.89 -6.13 3.43
N ASN A 155 4.10 -6.61 3.76
CA ASN A 155 5.30 -5.77 3.77
C ASN A 155 5.83 -5.57 2.35
N VAL A 156 5.41 -4.50 1.68
CA VAL A 156 5.85 -4.14 0.33
C VAL A 156 6.90 -3.03 0.40
N LEU A 157 7.98 -3.18 -0.36
CA LEU A 157 8.98 -2.12 -0.51
C LEU A 157 8.37 -0.90 -1.20
N GLU A 158 8.31 0.20 -0.46
CA GLU A 158 7.94 1.51 -1.02
C GLU A 158 9.20 2.36 -1.20
N PHE A 159 9.47 2.74 -2.43
CA PHE A 159 10.46 3.77 -2.68
C PHE A 159 9.82 5.13 -2.42
N GLY A 160 10.11 5.73 -1.28
CA GLY A 160 9.54 7.00 -0.84
C GLY A 160 9.66 8.13 -1.87
N TYR A 161 10.69 8.10 -2.73
CA TYR A 161 10.85 9.04 -3.83
C TYR A 161 9.72 8.96 -4.86
N PHE A 162 9.38 7.74 -5.32
CA PHE A 162 8.29 7.56 -6.29
C PHE A 162 6.93 7.86 -5.68
N HIS A 163 6.74 7.49 -4.41
CA HIS A 163 5.54 7.85 -3.68
C HIS A 163 5.33 9.36 -3.65
N LYS A 164 6.35 10.11 -3.24
CA LYS A 164 6.30 11.58 -3.15
C LYS A 164 6.06 12.24 -4.52
N LYS A 165 6.74 11.76 -5.57
CA LYS A 165 6.60 12.29 -6.92
C LYS A 165 5.20 12.03 -7.50
N LEU A 166 4.64 10.84 -7.25
CA LEU A 166 3.31 10.49 -7.72
C LEU A 166 2.23 11.23 -6.92
N ALA A 167 2.38 11.33 -5.59
CA ALA A 167 1.49 12.10 -4.74
C ALA A 167 1.39 13.56 -5.22
N ASN A 168 2.51 14.22 -5.45
CA ASN A 168 2.54 15.60 -5.95
C ASN A 168 1.88 15.75 -7.33
N LYS A 169 1.99 14.74 -8.21
CA LYS A 169 1.37 14.78 -9.55
C LYS A 169 -0.15 14.56 -9.51
N LEU A 170 -0.66 13.85 -8.50
CA LEU A 170 -2.08 13.51 -8.39
C LEU A 170 -2.85 14.51 -7.53
N SER A 171 -2.17 15.34 -6.74
CA SER A 171 -2.76 16.39 -5.88
C SER A 171 -2.74 17.80 -6.52
N GLY A 172 -2.08 17.98 -7.66
CA GLY A 172 -2.12 19.21 -8.48
C GLY A 172 -3.02 19.05 -9.68
#